data_b918f5056d484068d305c29f4aab58ad
#
_entry.id   b918f5056d484068d305c29f4aab58ad
#
_cell.length_a   1.000
_cell.length_b   1.000
_cell.length_c   1.000
_cell.angle_alpha   90.00
_cell.angle_beta   90.00
_cell.angle_gamma   90.00
#
_symmetry.space_group_name_H-M   'P 1'
#
loop_
_entity.id
_entity.type
_entity.pdbx_description
1 polymer ?
#
loop_
_entity_poly.entity_id
_entity_poly.type
_entity_poly.pdbx_seq_one_letter_code
_entity_poly.pdbx_strand_id
1 'polypeptide(L)' 'MPRDVARYVDRREGCNHWAGEEGYDAARRTEINKAIADMRCTALDQDERVLRHRYRHNPAVLRQIRKARDTYPG' A
#
# COMPACT_ATOMS: atom_id res chain seq x y z
N MET A 1 1.89 13.04 11.05
CA MET A 1 2.23 11.64 10.75
C MET A 1 3.66 11.55 10.26
N PRO A 2 4.46 10.59 10.71
CA PRO A 2 5.82 10.42 10.22
C PRO A 2 5.86 10.21 8.71
N ARG A 3 6.91 10.71 8.07
CA ARG A 3 7.04 10.71 6.61
C ARG A 3 7.05 9.30 6.01
N ASP A 4 7.77 8.38 6.65
CA ASP A 4 7.84 6.98 6.22
C ASP A 4 6.48 6.29 6.32
N VAL A 5 5.71 6.60 7.36
CA VAL A 5 4.34 6.07 7.53
C VAL A 5 3.42 6.64 6.45
N ALA A 6 3.51 7.95 6.19
CA ALA A 6 2.71 8.60 5.15
C ALA A 6 2.96 7.98 3.77
N ARG A 7 4.23 7.72 3.43
CA ARG A 7 4.59 7.05 2.17
C ARG A 7 4.00 5.64 2.10
N TYR A 8 4.08 4.90 3.19
CA TYR A 8 3.51 3.56 3.24
C TYR A 8 1.99 3.60 3.02
N VAL A 9 1.29 4.51 3.71
CA VAL A 9 -0.16 4.66 3.58
C VAL A 9 -0.53 4.97 2.14
N ASP A 10 0.15 5.92 1.51
CA ASP A 10 -0.12 6.28 0.11
C ASP A 10 0.12 5.11 -0.83
N ARG A 11 1.21 4.37 -0.63
CA ARG A 11 1.51 3.19 -1.44
C ARG A 11 0.47 2.10 -1.24
N ARG A 12 0.05 1.86 -0.01
CA ARG A 12 -0.94 0.82 0.29
C ARG A 12 -2.28 1.15 -0.38
N GLU A 13 -2.72 2.40 -0.28
CA GLU A 13 -3.94 2.84 -0.93
C GLU A 13 -3.85 2.72 -2.45
N GLY A 14 -2.75 3.16 -3.04
CA GLY A 14 -2.52 3.05 -4.47
C GLY A 14 -2.46 1.59 -4.94
N CYS A 15 -1.77 0.74 -4.20
CA CYS A 15 -1.68 -0.68 -4.53
C CYS A 15 -3.04 -1.36 -4.43
N ASN A 16 -3.84 -1.03 -3.42
CA ASN A 16 -5.19 -1.56 -3.28
C ASN A 16 -6.07 -1.13 -4.46
N HIS A 17 -5.95 0.13 -4.88
CA HIS A 17 -6.68 0.65 -6.03
C HIS A 17 -6.33 -0.13 -7.31
N TRP A 18 -5.03 -0.25 -7.61
CA TRP A 18 -4.58 -0.93 -8.84
C TRP A 18 -4.88 -2.42 -8.82
N ALA A 19 -4.84 -3.06 -7.64
CA ALA A 19 -5.19 -4.47 -7.51
C ALA A 19 -6.68 -4.73 -7.81
N GLY A 20 -7.55 -3.73 -7.62
CA GLY A 20 -8.96 -3.82 -7.93
C GLY A 20 -9.32 -3.47 -9.39
N GLU A 21 -8.34 -3.00 -10.18
CA GLU A 21 -8.59 -2.65 -11.58
C GLU A 21 -8.65 -3.89 -12.46
N GLU A 22 -9.52 -3.84 -13.49
CA GLU A 22 -9.63 -4.94 -14.45
C GLU A 22 -8.72 -4.71 -15.65
N GLY A 23 -7.93 -5.73 -15.98
CA GLY A 23 -7.10 -5.72 -17.18
C GLY A 23 -7.86 -6.24 -18.39
N TYR A 24 -8.81 -5.47 -18.90
CA TYR A 24 -9.71 -5.88 -19.97
C TYR A 24 -9.04 -5.98 -21.35
N ASP A 25 -7.87 -5.37 -21.53
CA ASP A 25 -7.07 -5.56 -22.73
C ASP A 25 -5.57 -5.56 -22.37
N ALA A 26 -4.70 -5.86 -23.37
CA ALA A 26 -3.27 -5.99 -23.14
C ALA A 26 -2.63 -4.67 -22.69
N ALA A 27 -3.05 -3.54 -23.26
CA ALA A 27 -2.52 -2.23 -22.91
C ALA A 27 -2.87 -1.88 -21.47
N ARG A 28 -4.12 -2.15 -21.05
CA ARG A 28 -4.55 -1.88 -19.69
C ARG A 28 -3.82 -2.77 -18.68
N ARG A 29 -3.64 -4.06 -18.99
CA ARG A 29 -2.86 -4.97 -18.14
C ARG A 29 -1.43 -4.50 -17.95
N THR A 30 -0.80 -4.03 -19.02
CA THR A 30 0.57 -3.50 -18.96
C THR A 30 0.63 -2.27 -18.03
N GLU A 31 -0.35 -1.38 -18.14
CA GLU A 31 -0.44 -0.19 -17.30
C GLU A 31 -0.60 -0.56 -15.82
N ILE A 32 -1.49 -1.50 -15.52
CA ILE A 32 -1.73 -1.98 -14.15
C ILE A 32 -0.46 -2.62 -13.59
N ASN A 33 0.17 -3.51 -14.35
CA ASN A 33 1.38 -4.19 -13.90
C ASN A 33 2.53 -3.21 -13.66
N LYS A 34 2.65 -2.21 -14.50
CA LYS A 34 3.67 -1.17 -14.32
C LYS A 34 3.42 -0.37 -13.04
N ALA A 35 2.17 0.02 -12.79
CA ALA A 35 1.82 0.76 -11.59
C ALA A 35 2.11 -0.05 -10.32
N ILE A 36 1.76 -1.34 -10.33
CA ILE A 36 2.01 -2.24 -9.21
C ILE A 36 3.51 -2.38 -8.96
N ALA A 37 4.30 -2.51 -10.02
CA ALA A 37 5.76 -2.62 -9.91
C ALA A 37 6.38 -1.31 -9.42
N ASP A 38 5.96 -0.16 -9.98
CA ASP A 38 6.50 1.15 -9.60
C ASP A 38 6.23 1.49 -8.15
N MET A 39 5.07 1.08 -7.61
CA MET A 39 4.72 1.30 -6.21
C MET A 39 5.26 0.23 -5.27
N ARG A 40 5.97 -0.77 -5.80
CA ARG A 40 6.57 -1.84 -5.00
C ARG A 40 5.53 -2.53 -4.12
N CYS A 41 4.41 -2.91 -4.73
CA CYS A 41 3.28 -3.49 -3.99
C CYS A 41 3.64 -4.82 -3.31
N THR A 42 4.56 -5.58 -3.90
CA THR A 42 4.99 -6.87 -3.32
C THR A 42 5.83 -6.69 -2.06
N ALA A 43 6.36 -5.49 -1.80
CA ALA A 43 7.15 -5.21 -0.61
C ALA A 43 6.31 -4.63 0.55
N LEU A 44 5.02 -4.38 0.34
CA LEU A 44 4.19 -3.70 1.34
C LEU A 44 4.11 -4.46 2.67
N ASP A 45 3.99 -5.77 2.64
CA ASP A 45 3.86 -6.54 3.88
C ASP A 45 5.14 -6.48 4.71
N GLN A 46 6.30 -6.52 4.05
CA GLN A 46 7.56 -6.39 4.75
C GLN A 46 7.75 -4.97 5.28
N ASP A 47 7.41 -3.95 4.49
CA ASP A 47 7.49 -2.56 4.91
C ASP A 47 6.56 -2.29 6.10
N GLU A 48 5.37 -2.89 6.09
CA GLU A 48 4.44 -2.80 7.22
C GLU A 48 5.07 -3.36 8.50
N ARG A 49 5.71 -4.52 8.41
CA ARG A 49 6.36 -5.14 9.59
C ARG A 49 7.45 -4.24 10.16
N VAL A 50 8.26 -3.63 9.30
CA VAL A 50 9.32 -2.71 9.72
C VAL A 50 8.71 -1.51 10.45
N LEU A 51 7.67 -0.92 9.87
CA LEU A 51 7.03 0.25 10.46
C LEU A 51 6.31 -0.07 11.78
N ARG A 52 5.65 -1.22 11.87
CA ARG A 52 5.01 -1.67 13.11
C ARG A 52 6.03 -1.84 14.22
N HIS A 53 7.19 -2.38 13.90
CA HIS A 53 8.25 -2.51 14.89
C HIS A 53 8.79 -1.15 15.31
N ARG A 54 9.06 -0.27 14.34
CA ARG A 54 9.59 1.08 14.60
C ARG A 54 8.66 1.91 15.47
N TYR A 55 7.36 1.81 15.23
CA TYR A 55 6.32 2.58 15.92
C TYR A 55 5.50 1.74 16.89
N ARG A 56 6.06 0.66 17.43
CA ARG A 56 5.33 -0.28 18.28
C ARG A 56 4.75 0.35 19.55
N HIS A 57 5.31 1.48 19.98
CA HIS A 57 4.81 2.20 21.16
C HIS A 57 3.94 3.41 20.78
N ASN A 58 3.54 3.52 19.53
CA ASN A 58 2.73 4.64 19.05
C ASN A 58 1.40 4.12 18.51
N PRO A 59 0.35 4.00 19.37
CA PRO A 59 -0.93 3.44 18.94
C PRO A 59 -1.61 4.24 17.83
N ALA A 60 -1.41 5.56 17.76
CA ALA A 60 -1.98 6.38 16.70
C ALA A 60 -1.43 5.99 15.33
N VAL A 61 -0.11 5.79 15.23
CA VAL A 61 0.53 5.35 13.99
C VAL A 61 0.08 3.94 13.62
N LEU A 62 0.03 3.03 14.60
CA LEU A 62 -0.41 1.65 14.35
C LEU A 62 -1.84 1.60 13.81
N ARG A 63 -2.72 2.48 14.31
CA ARG A 63 -4.08 2.58 13.78
C ARG A 63 -4.10 3.05 12.33
N GLN A 64 -3.25 4.02 11.98
CA GLN A 64 -3.17 4.51 10.60
C GLN A 64 -2.68 3.43 9.64
N ILE A 65 -1.68 2.66 10.05
CA ILE A 65 -1.16 1.55 9.28
C ILE A 65 -2.25 0.50 9.04
N ARG A 66 -2.98 0.13 10.09
CA ARG A 66 -4.08 -0.84 10.00
C ARG A 66 -5.19 -0.33 9.09
N LYS A 67 -5.58 0.92 9.24
CA LYS A 67 -6.62 1.54 8.43
C LYS A 67 -6.28 1.49 6.95
N ALA A 68 -5.04 1.83 6.61
CA ALA A 68 -4.59 1.79 5.22
C ALA A 68 -4.65 0.38 4.64
N ARG A 69 -4.22 -0.62 5.44
CA ARG A 69 -4.27 -2.01 5.02
C ARG A 69 -5.70 -2.50 4.79
N ASP A 70 -6.62 -2.10 5.68
CA ASP A 70 -8.00 -2.57 5.65
C ASP A 70 -8.88 -1.78 4.67
N THR A 71 -8.41 -0.62 4.21
CA THR A 71 -9.13 0.17 3.21
C THR A 71 -8.98 -0.51 1.85
N TYR A 72 -10.06 -1.09 1.37
CA TYR A 72 -10.04 -1.81 0.11
C TYR A 72 -11.10 -1.21 -0.82
N PRO A 73 -10.73 -0.81 -2.03
CA PRO A 73 -11.65 -0.12 -2.92
C PRO A 73 -12.65 -1.03 -3.62
N GLY A 74 -12.47 -2.32 -3.52
CA GLY A 74 -13.30 -3.25 -4.28
C GLY A 74 -14.44 -3.85 -3.57
#